data_ed8c40ab1a7cf81456468c50b9673672
#
_entry.id   ed8c40ab1a7cf81456468c50b9673672
#
_cell.length_a   1.000
_cell.length_b   1.000
_cell.length_c   1.000
_cell.angle_alpha   90.00
_cell.angle_beta   90.00
_cell.angle_gamma   90.00
#
_symmetry.space_group_name_H-M   'P 1'
#
loop_
_entity.id
_entity.type
_entity.pdbx_description
1 polymer ?
#
loop_
_entity_poly.entity_id
_entity_poly.type
_entity_poly.pdbx_seq_one_letter_code
_entity_poly.pdbx_strand_id
1 'polypeptide(L)'
;MRARMVSAAFVMVAEAIVAGTPPMTELERQHLVAHMQMTASWLEDEVSGLSAAQASFRPSPASWTILEVLDHIVVVGPIYWKDLQSAKPVAEGRAGRMNDIDVLWYGIDRTFRETALRSEEPSRTLKDVQSGLMAYRTQHAKLLEYVRTTKDDLRSRLVERQNCDGYQWALLISTHEQRHILQIRELKAHPEYPKH
;
A
#
# COMPACT_ATOMS: atom_id res chain seq x y z
N MET A 1 -72.78 -29.39 -9.34
CA MET A 1 -71.37 -29.75 -9.15
C MET A 1 -70.49 -28.59 -9.65
N ARG A 2 -69.87 -27.82 -8.74
CA ARG A 2 -69.00 -26.71 -9.10
C ARG A 2 -67.53 -27.16 -8.83
N ALA A 3 -66.76 -27.29 -9.90
CA ALA A 3 -65.32 -27.61 -9.79
C ALA A 3 -64.54 -26.38 -9.28
N ARG A 4 -63.81 -26.55 -8.17
CA ARG A 4 -62.88 -25.57 -7.67
C ARG A 4 -61.54 -25.80 -8.37
N MET A 5 -61.12 -24.84 -9.18
CA MET A 5 -59.72 -24.74 -9.67
C MET A 5 -58.83 -24.26 -8.52
N VAL A 6 -57.85 -25.07 -8.16
CA VAL A 6 -56.76 -24.70 -7.23
C VAL A 6 -55.61 -24.18 -8.08
N SER A 7 -55.40 -22.87 -8.04
CA SER A 7 -54.21 -22.23 -8.67
C SER A 7 -53.02 -22.45 -7.75
N ALA A 8 -52.07 -23.23 -8.19
CA ALA A 8 -50.76 -23.33 -7.53
C ALA A 8 -49.89 -22.13 -7.96
N ALA A 9 -49.70 -21.21 -7.04
CA ALA A 9 -48.73 -20.12 -7.23
C ALA A 9 -47.32 -20.68 -7.07
N PHE A 10 -46.57 -20.69 -8.18
CA PHE A 10 -45.13 -21.03 -8.19
C PHE A 10 -44.36 -19.79 -7.69
N VAL A 11 -43.92 -19.83 -6.44
CA VAL A 11 -43.01 -18.80 -5.91
C VAL A 11 -41.59 -19.13 -6.41
N MET A 12 -41.15 -18.41 -7.41
CA MET A 12 -39.75 -18.41 -7.82
C MET A 12 -38.95 -17.63 -6.77
N VAL A 13 -38.24 -18.34 -5.91
CA VAL A 13 -37.20 -17.76 -5.07
C VAL A 13 -36.00 -17.52 -5.98
N ALA A 14 -35.79 -16.27 -6.37
CA ALA A 14 -34.55 -15.88 -7.00
C ALA A 14 -33.44 -15.93 -5.93
N GLU A 15 -32.63 -16.99 -5.95
CA GLU A 15 -31.36 -17.01 -5.22
C GLU A 15 -30.51 -15.89 -5.80
N ALA A 16 -30.27 -14.85 -5.01
CA ALA A 16 -29.27 -13.83 -5.30
C ALA A 16 -27.90 -14.53 -5.26
N ILE A 17 -27.34 -14.80 -6.43
CA ILE A 17 -25.94 -15.23 -6.55
C ILE A 17 -25.12 -14.05 -6.02
N VAL A 18 -24.60 -14.20 -4.80
CA VAL A 18 -23.59 -13.28 -4.27
C VAL A 18 -22.35 -13.53 -5.11
N ALA A 19 -22.14 -12.67 -6.11
CA ALA A 19 -20.94 -12.74 -6.93
C ALA A 19 -19.74 -12.51 -6.03
N GLY A 20 -18.86 -13.51 -5.89
CA GLY A 20 -17.57 -13.37 -5.22
C GLY A 20 -16.75 -12.27 -5.88
N THR A 21 -15.76 -11.74 -5.16
CA THR A 21 -14.80 -10.80 -5.76
C THR A 21 -14.13 -11.51 -6.96
N PRO A 22 -14.14 -10.89 -8.16
CA PRO A 22 -13.50 -11.52 -9.33
C PRO A 22 -11.99 -11.66 -9.08
N PRO A 23 -11.35 -12.70 -9.64
CA PRO A 23 -9.90 -12.89 -9.54
C PRO A 23 -9.13 -11.67 -10.07
N MET A 24 -7.92 -11.46 -9.53
CA MET A 24 -7.03 -10.41 -10.04
C MET A 24 -6.74 -10.62 -11.53
N THR A 25 -7.09 -9.63 -12.33
CA THR A 25 -6.86 -9.64 -13.78
C THR A 25 -5.39 -9.34 -14.11
N GLU A 26 -4.95 -9.71 -15.31
CA GLU A 26 -3.62 -9.35 -15.80
C GLU A 26 -3.45 -7.83 -15.95
N LEU A 27 -4.50 -7.11 -16.30
CA LEU A 27 -4.47 -5.64 -16.37
C LEU A 27 -4.25 -5.01 -14.99
N GLU A 28 -4.92 -5.51 -13.95
CA GLU A 28 -4.67 -5.06 -12.57
C GLU A 28 -3.23 -5.35 -12.13
N ARG A 29 -2.71 -6.52 -12.48
CA ARG A 29 -1.30 -6.85 -12.21
C ARG A 29 -0.36 -5.86 -12.87
N GLN A 30 -0.57 -5.54 -14.13
CA GLN A 30 0.24 -4.57 -14.87
C GLN A 30 0.13 -3.16 -14.27
N HIS A 31 -1.05 -2.71 -13.89
CA HIS A 31 -1.25 -1.42 -13.22
C HIS A 31 -0.52 -1.37 -11.88
N LEU A 32 -0.62 -2.42 -11.07
CA LEU A 32 0.07 -2.50 -9.78
C LEU A 32 1.60 -2.47 -9.98
N VAL A 33 2.13 -3.27 -10.90
CA VAL A 33 3.56 -3.29 -11.24
C VAL A 33 4.03 -1.91 -11.71
N ALA A 34 3.27 -1.26 -12.60
CA ALA A 34 3.62 0.08 -13.10
C ALA A 34 3.62 1.13 -11.97
N HIS A 35 2.59 1.08 -11.09
CA HIS A 35 2.51 1.98 -9.95
C HIS A 35 3.71 1.80 -8.99
N MET A 36 4.05 0.56 -8.66
CA MET A 36 5.20 0.25 -7.80
C MET A 36 6.52 0.74 -8.41
N GLN A 37 6.75 0.50 -9.71
CA GLN A 37 7.96 0.96 -10.40
C GLN A 37 8.07 2.47 -10.45
N MET A 38 6.97 3.16 -10.74
CA MET A 38 6.89 4.63 -10.74
C MET A 38 7.21 5.19 -9.34
N THR A 39 6.61 4.64 -8.31
CA THR A 39 6.80 5.09 -6.93
C THR A 39 8.25 4.88 -6.48
N ALA A 40 8.85 3.74 -6.82
CA ALA A 40 10.26 3.47 -6.52
C ALA A 40 11.19 4.47 -7.21
N SER A 41 10.97 4.74 -8.51
CA SER A 41 11.75 5.75 -9.23
C SER A 41 11.64 7.12 -8.58
N TRP A 42 10.44 7.55 -8.22
CA TRP A 42 10.24 8.84 -7.55
C TRP A 42 10.93 8.91 -6.19
N LEU A 43 10.88 7.85 -5.38
CA LEU A 43 11.58 7.84 -4.10
C LEU A 43 13.10 7.97 -4.32
N GLU A 44 13.65 7.21 -5.26
CA GLU A 44 15.08 7.29 -5.61
C GLU A 44 15.48 8.68 -6.08
N ASP A 45 14.69 9.30 -6.97
CA ASP A 45 14.93 10.65 -7.47
C ASP A 45 14.90 11.69 -6.34
N GLU A 46 13.98 11.52 -5.37
CA GLU A 46 13.88 12.46 -4.26
C GLU A 46 15.03 12.36 -3.25
N VAL A 47 15.64 11.20 -3.09
CA VAL A 47 16.68 11.05 -2.03
C VAL A 47 18.09 10.91 -2.57
N SER A 48 18.26 10.64 -3.88
CA SER A 48 19.60 10.53 -4.48
C SER A 48 20.34 11.87 -4.46
N GLY A 49 21.64 11.82 -4.16
CA GLY A 49 22.51 12.99 -4.22
C GLY A 49 22.32 14.00 -3.08
N LEU A 50 21.48 13.72 -2.10
CA LEU A 50 21.33 14.59 -0.94
C LEU A 50 22.61 14.65 -0.12
N SER A 51 23.01 15.87 0.29
CA SER A 51 24.08 16.06 1.27
C SER A 51 23.61 15.60 2.67
N ALA A 52 24.54 15.34 3.57
CA ALA A 52 24.22 14.99 4.96
C ALA A 52 23.35 16.05 5.65
N ALA A 53 23.61 17.33 5.37
CA ALA A 53 22.81 18.43 5.92
C ALA A 53 21.37 18.38 5.39
N GLN A 54 21.18 18.12 4.10
CA GLN A 54 19.85 17.97 3.50
C GLN A 54 19.10 16.76 4.03
N ALA A 55 19.77 15.61 4.13
CA ALA A 55 19.15 14.37 4.64
C ALA A 55 18.77 14.46 6.12
N SER A 56 19.50 15.24 6.92
CA SER A 56 19.29 15.42 8.36
C SER A 56 18.49 16.69 8.72
N PHE A 57 18.06 17.48 7.75
CA PHE A 57 17.27 18.69 8.00
C PHE A 57 15.98 18.35 8.74
N ARG A 58 15.70 19.11 9.80
CA ARG A 58 14.54 18.94 10.67
C ARG A 58 13.87 20.29 10.94
N PRO A 59 12.72 20.56 10.33
CA PRO A 59 12.06 21.87 10.50
C PRO A 59 11.49 22.11 11.90
N SER A 60 11.21 21.05 12.66
CA SER A 60 10.74 21.14 14.05
C SER A 60 11.07 19.86 14.81
N PRO A 61 11.13 19.89 16.16
CA PRO A 61 11.41 18.70 16.97
C PRO A 61 10.45 17.52 16.72
N ALA A 62 9.21 17.81 16.32
CA ALA A 62 8.18 16.79 16.02
C ALA A 62 8.23 16.26 14.59
N SER A 63 9.04 16.85 13.70
CA SER A 63 9.15 16.43 12.31
C SER A 63 10.20 15.35 12.15
N TRP A 64 9.99 14.44 11.21
CA TRP A 64 11.04 13.53 10.76
C TRP A 64 11.98 14.24 9.78
N THR A 65 13.22 13.82 9.72
CA THR A 65 14.18 14.16 8.66
C THR A 65 13.92 13.30 7.43
N ILE A 66 14.50 13.65 6.28
CA ILE A 66 14.43 12.79 5.07
C ILE A 66 15.02 11.41 5.36
N LEU A 67 16.14 11.35 6.08
CA LEU A 67 16.75 10.07 6.45
C LEU A 67 15.83 9.23 7.35
N GLU A 68 15.11 9.85 8.30
CA GLU A 68 14.14 9.14 9.14
C GLU A 68 12.90 8.69 8.35
N VAL A 69 12.44 9.47 7.36
CA VAL A 69 11.38 9.02 6.46
C VAL A 69 11.81 7.79 5.66
N LEU A 70 13.02 7.80 5.12
CA LEU A 70 13.58 6.63 4.42
C LEU A 70 13.75 5.43 5.35
N ASP A 71 14.24 5.66 6.58
CA ASP A 71 14.37 4.63 7.61
C ASP A 71 13.02 4.00 7.96
N HIS A 72 11.97 4.82 8.13
CA HIS A 72 10.61 4.33 8.33
C HIS A 72 10.14 3.41 7.18
N ILE A 73 10.33 3.82 5.92
CA ILE A 73 9.98 2.99 4.76
C ILE A 73 10.71 1.63 4.82
N VAL A 74 11.98 1.64 5.18
CA VAL A 74 12.79 0.42 5.34
C VAL A 74 12.31 -0.45 6.50
N VAL A 75 11.91 0.17 7.62
CA VAL A 75 11.38 -0.55 8.81
C VAL A 75 10.05 -1.22 8.51
N VAL A 76 9.13 -0.52 7.82
CA VAL A 76 7.79 -1.07 7.56
C VAL A 76 7.78 -2.12 6.45
N GLY A 77 8.72 -2.09 5.52
CA GLY A 77 8.77 -3.02 4.39
C GLY A 77 8.65 -4.50 4.80
N PRO A 78 9.47 -5.03 5.71
CA PRO A 78 9.36 -6.41 6.20
C PRO A 78 8.05 -6.70 6.94
N ILE A 79 7.50 -5.72 7.65
CA ILE A 79 6.23 -5.84 8.38
C ILE A 79 5.09 -6.03 7.38
N TYR A 80 4.99 -5.13 6.41
CA TYR A 80 3.93 -5.16 5.40
C TYR A 80 4.07 -6.37 4.44
N TRP A 81 5.30 -6.76 4.14
CA TRP A 81 5.56 -8.01 3.43
C TRP A 81 5.02 -9.22 4.18
N LYS A 82 5.27 -9.31 5.49
CA LYS A 82 4.76 -10.39 6.34
C LYS A 82 3.24 -10.42 6.35
N ASP A 83 2.59 -9.25 6.46
CA ASP A 83 1.13 -9.14 6.45
C ASP A 83 0.55 -9.66 5.11
N LEU A 84 1.17 -9.30 3.96
CA LEU A 84 0.79 -9.81 2.65
C LEU A 84 0.92 -11.33 2.56
N GLN A 85 2.03 -11.89 3.04
CA GLN A 85 2.25 -13.34 3.02
C GLN A 85 1.33 -14.10 3.98
N SER A 86 0.86 -13.45 5.03
CA SER A 86 -0.07 -14.02 6.00
C SER A 86 -1.54 -13.87 5.58
N ALA A 87 -1.81 -13.27 4.41
CA ALA A 87 -3.17 -13.11 3.88
C ALA A 87 -3.87 -14.45 3.73
N LYS A 88 -5.10 -14.54 4.23
CA LYS A 88 -5.87 -15.78 4.28
C LYS A 88 -6.84 -15.86 3.11
N PRO A 89 -7.05 -17.03 2.51
CA PRO A 89 -8.13 -17.21 1.55
C PRO A 89 -9.46 -16.82 2.18
N VAL A 90 -10.29 -16.12 1.42
CA VAL A 90 -11.64 -15.75 1.85
C VAL A 90 -12.67 -16.65 1.18
N ALA A 91 -13.78 -16.93 1.91
CA ALA A 91 -14.93 -17.57 1.30
C ALA A 91 -15.55 -16.67 0.24
N GLU A 92 -16.21 -17.26 -0.74
CA GLU A 92 -16.95 -16.52 -1.77
C GLU A 92 -17.84 -15.42 -1.16
N GLY A 93 -17.84 -14.25 -1.79
CA GLY A 93 -18.67 -13.11 -1.37
C GLY A 93 -18.11 -12.25 -0.25
N ARG A 94 -16.94 -12.56 0.31
CA ARG A 94 -16.29 -11.69 1.30
C ARG A 94 -15.37 -10.69 0.61
N ALA A 95 -15.91 -9.53 0.24
CA ALA A 95 -15.10 -8.41 -0.19
C ALA A 95 -14.42 -7.73 1.01
N GLY A 96 -13.18 -7.27 0.85
CA GLY A 96 -12.58 -6.30 1.77
C GLY A 96 -13.44 -5.03 1.82
N ARG A 97 -13.32 -4.24 2.90
CA ARG A 97 -14.11 -3.00 3.05
C ARG A 97 -13.53 -1.80 2.30
N MET A 98 -12.27 -1.87 1.88
CA MET A 98 -11.63 -0.81 1.11
C MET A 98 -12.00 -0.92 -0.37
N ASN A 99 -11.99 0.20 -1.08
CA ASN A 99 -11.98 0.21 -2.53
C ASN A 99 -10.62 0.71 -3.05
N ASP A 100 -10.28 0.39 -4.30
CA ASP A 100 -8.97 0.71 -4.86
C ASP A 100 -8.74 2.22 -4.97
N ILE A 101 -9.81 2.99 -5.17
CA ILE A 101 -9.75 4.46 -5.26
C ILE A 101 -9.34 5.05 -3.90
N ASP A 102 -9.88 4.55 -2.80
CA ASP A 102 -9.51 5.01 -1.46
C ASP A 102 -8.03 4.73 -1.17
N VAL A 103 -7.52 3.56 -1.61
CA VAL A 103 -6.10 3.22 -1.48
C VAL A 103 -5.22 4.17 -2.30
N LEU A 104 -5.64 4.54 -3.51
CA LEU A 104 -4.92 5.52 -4.33
C LEU A 104 -4.95 6.92 -3.70
N TRP A 105 -6.11 7.37 -3.22
CA TRP A 105 -6.25 8.65 -2.53
C TRP A 105 -5.39 8.73 -1.27
N TYR A 106 -5.26 7.65 -0.52
CA TYR A 106 -4.38 7.60 0.65
C TYR A 106 -2.95 8.03 0.32
N GLY A 107 -2.42 7.63 -0.85
CA GLY A 107 -1.06 7.96 -1.28
C GLY A 107 -0.82 9.44 -1.55
N ILE A 108 -1.86 10.20 -1.87
CA ILE A 108 -1.75 11.62 -2.29
C ILE A 108 -2.43 12.59 -1.35
N ASP A 109 -3.37 12.15 -0.52
CA ASP A 109 -4.05 13.01 0.45
C ASP A 109 -3.17 13.28 1.67
N ARG A 110 -2.60 14.48 1.74
CA ARG A 110 -1.79 14.97 2.86
C ARG A 110 -2.55 15.93 3.78
N THR A 111 -3.87 16.04 3.61
CA THR A 111 -4.71 16.94 4.44
C THR A 111 -4.79 16.48 5.90
N PHE A 112 -4.58 15.20 6.16
CA PHE A 112 -4.46 14.64 7.50
C PHE A 112 -3.08 13.97 7.70
N ARG A 113 -2.65 13.90 8.96
CA ARG A 113 -1.40 13.25 9.35
C ARG A 113 -1.73 12.04 10.21
N GLU A 114 -1.09 10.93 9.89
CA GLU A 114 -1.15 9.73 10.70
C GLU A 114 0.07 9.65 11.62
N THR A 115 -0.14 9.09 12.81
CA THR A 115 0.94 8.76 13.72
C THR A 115 1.34 7.32 13.48
N ALA A 116 2.61 7.07 13.21
CA ALA A 116 3.14 5.73 13.06
C ALA A 116 2.97 4.92 14.35
N LEU A 117 2.68 3.63 14.21
CA LEU A 117 2.75 2.72 15.34
C LEU A 117 4.20 2.66 15.85
N ARG A 118 4.38 2.43 17.14
CA ARG A 118 5.72 2.35 17.74
C ARG A 118 6.65 1.35 17.04
N SER A 119 6.12 0.24 16.55
CA SER A 119 6.87 -0.76 15.78
C SER A 119 7.24 -0.33 14.36
N GLU A 120 6.68 0.77 13.90
CA GLU A 120 6.84 1.34 12.56
C GLU A 120 7.60 2.67 12.59
N GLU A 121 7.89 3.21 13.77
CA GLU A 121 8.71 4.40 13.88
C GLU A 121 10.10 4.18 13.27
N PRO A 122 10.77 5.24 12.75
CA PRO A 122 12.14 5.14 12.29
C PRO A 122 13.04 4.52 13.33
N SER A 123 13.82 3.52 12.94
CA SER A 123 14.76 2.84 13.85
C SER A 123 15.92 3.75 14.26
N ARG A 124 16.19 4.78 13.46
CA ARG A 124 17.34 5.69 13.57
C ARG A 124 18.69 4.99 13.51
N THR A 125 18.73 3.83 12.82
CA THR A 125 19.95 3.03 12.64
C THR A 125 20.59 3.23 11.27
N LEU A 126 19.89 3.82 10.31
CA LEU A 126 20.46 4.17 9.01
C LEU A 126 21.56 5.22 9.17
N LYS A 127 22.72 4.93 8.59
CA LYS A 127 23.89 5.84 8.64
C LYS A 127 23.78 6.98 7.64
N ASP A 128 23.22 6.68 6.48
CA ASP A 128 23.12 7.59 5.35
C ASP A 128 22.03 7.15 4.35
N VAL A 129 21.75 8.01 3.40
CA VAL A 129 20.76 7.75 2.33
C VAL A 129 21.14 6.54 1.48
N GLN A 130 22.44 6.34 1.20
CA GLN A 130 22.90 5.24 0.36
C GLN A 130 22.58 3.87 0.97
N SER A 131 22.82 3.70 2.25
CA SER A 131 22.48 2.46 2.97
C SER A 131 20.96 2.22 3.01
N GLY A 132 20.19 3.30 3.21
CA GLY A 132 18.72 3.24 3.18
C GLY A 132 18.18 2.83 1.80
N LEU A 133 18.69 3.45 0.74
CA LEU A 133 18.31 3.10 -0.64
C LEU A 133 18.66 1.65 -0.98
N MET A 134 19.82 1.15 -0.56
CA MET A 134 20.20 -0.24 -0.82
C MET A 134 19.24 -1.22 -0.11
N ALA A 135 18.87 -0.95 1.12
CA ALA A 135 17.89 -1.76 1.86
C ALA A 135 16.50 -1.70 1.19
N TYR A 136 16.03 -0.50 0.87
CA TYR A 136 14.77 -0.28 0.16
C TYR A 136 14.71 -1.05 -1.17
N ARG A 137 15.70 -0.89 -2.04
CA ARG A 137 15.76 -1.58 -3.34
C ARG A 137 15.65 -3.09 -3.20
N THR A 138 16.33 -3.66 -2.20
CA THR A 138 16.27 -5.11 -1.93
C THR A 138 14.85 -5.55 -1.56
N GLN A 139 14.19 -4.80 -0.69
CA GLN A 139 12.81 -5.11 -0.26
C GLN A 139 11.81 -4.90 -1.39
N HIS A 140 11.93 -3.78 -2.11
CA HIS A 140 11.07 -3.43 -3.24
C HIS A 140 11.17 -4.46 -4.37
N ALA A 141 12.39 -4.88 -4.75
CA ALA A 141 12.60 -5.89 -5.78
C ALA A 141 11.93 -7.21 -5.42
N LYS A 142 11.98 -7.62 -4.15
CA LYS A 142 11.31 -8.84 -3.66
C LYS A 142 9.80 -8.75 -3.79
N LEU A 143 9.19 -7.64 -3.38
CA LEU A 143 7.76 -7.43 -3.49
C LEU A 143 7.31 -7.36 -4.95
N LEU A 144 8.05 -6.60 -5.77
CA LEU A 144 7.77 -6.45 -7.20
C LEU A 144 7.82 -7.79 -7.93
N GLU A 145 8.84 -8.61 -7.66
CA GLU A 145 8.97 -9.95 -8.24
C GLU A 145 7.81 -10.86 -7.82
N TYR A 146 7.43 -10.83 -6.55
CA TYR A 146 6.26 -11.56 -6.08
C TYR A 146 4.98 -11.15 -6.81
N VAL A 147 4.71 -9.87 -6.94
CA VAL A 147 3.50 -9.37 -7.66
C VAL A 147 3.51 -9.79 -9.12
N ARG A 148 4.69 -9.82 -9.77
CA ARG A 148 4.82 -10.25 -11.17
C ARG A 148 4.58 -11.73 -11.37
N THR A 149 5.03 -12.58 -10.46
CA THR A 149 5.16 -14.02 -10.68
C THR A 149 4.17 -14.87 -9.89
N THR A 150 3.57 -14.31 -8.83
CA THR A 150 2.66 -15.08 -7.98
C THR A 150 1.49 -15.68 -8.77
N LYS A 151 1.17 -16.93 -8.45
CA LYS A 151 -0.04 -17.62 -8.92
C LYS A 151 -1.21 -17.48 -7.95
N ASP A 152 -0.97 -16.87 -6.78
CA ASP A 152 -2.02 -16.56 -5.84
C ASP A 152 -2.97 -15.52 -6.43
N ASP A 153 -4.25 -15.75 -6.28
CA ASP A 153 -5.24 -14.72 -6.54
C ASP A 153 -5.29 -13.74 -5.36
N LEU A 154 -4.64 -12.60 -5.54
CA LEU A 154 -4.53 -11.59 -4.49
C LEU A 154 -5.89 -10.98 -4.12
N ARG A 155 -6.89 -10.99 -5.02
CA ARG A 155 -8.23 -10.49 -4.74
C ARG A 155 -9.03 -11.41 -3.80
N SER A 156 -8.69 -12.71 -3.80
CA SER A 156 -9.33 -13.71 -2.93
C SER A 156 -8.63 -13.91 -1.58
N ARG A 157 -7.64 -13.10 -1.24
CA ARG A 157 -6.89 -13.19 0.01
C ARG A 157 -7.09 -11.95 0.87
N LEU A 158 -7.54 -12.14 2.11
CA LEU A 158 -7.77 -11.07 3.08
C LEU A 158 -6.51 -10.79 3.89
N VAL A 159 -6.07 -9.53 3.89
CA VAL A 159 -5.11 -8.98 4.85
C VAL A 159 -5.88 -8.38 6.02
N GLU A 160 -5.83 -9.05 7.17
CA GLU A 160 -6.66 -8.71 8.34
C GLU A 160 -6.35 -7.31 8.89
N ARG A 161 -5.09 -6.87 8.80
CA ARG A 161 -4.62 -5.61 9.37
C ARG A 161 -5.45 -4.39 8.93
N GLN A 162 -5.81 -4.31 7.65
CA GLN A 162 -6.60 -3.22 7.09
C GLN A 162 -7.95 -3.69 6.53
N ASN A 163 -8.28 -4.98 6.72
CA ASN A 163 -9.49 -5.58 6.17
C ASN A 163 -9.65 -5.33 4.67
N CYS A 164 -8.55 -5.48 3.93
CA CYS A 164 -8.45 -5.31 2.48
C CYS A 164 -7.96 -6.59 1.81
N ASP A 165 -8.14 -6.71 0.51
CA ASP A 165 -7.57 -7.83 -0.22
C ASP A 165 -6.07 -7.69 -0.46
N GLY A 166 -5.40 -8.77 -0.90
CA GLY A 166 -3.96 -8.79 -1.11
C GLY A 166 -3.48 -7.87 -2.23
N TYR A 167 -4.32 -7.62 -3.25
CA TYR A 167 -4.02 -6.63 -4.28
C TYR A 167 -4.03 -5.21 -3.70
N GLN A 168 -5.09 -4.88 -2.94
CA GLN A 168 -5.23 -3.60 -2.25
C GLN A 168 -4.09 -3.38 -1.26
N TRP A 169 -3.68 -4.43 -0.55
CA TRP A 169 -2.54 -4.34 0.36
C TRP A 169 -1.22 -4.07 -0.37
N ALA A 170 -0.94 -4.75 -1.47
CA ALA A 170 0.24 -4.48 -2.29
C ALA A 170 0.22 -3.07 -2.88
N LEU A 171 -0.96 -2.59 -3.31
CA LEU A 171 -1.16 -1.21 -3.76
C LEU A 171 -0.96 -0.23 -2.60
N LEU A 172 -1.45 -0.56 -1.38
CA LEU A 172 -1.28 0.28 -0.19
C LEU A 172 0.20 0.42 0.19
N ILE A 173 1.01 -0.63 0.07
CA ILE A 173 2.46 -0.53 0.27
C ILE A 173 3.04 0.55 -0.64
N SER A 174 2.71 0.52 -1.93
CA SER A 174 3.21 1.49 -2.90
C SER A 174 2.64 2.90 -2.68
N THR A 175 1.38 3.04 -2.32
CA THR A 175 0.78 4.35 -2.02
C THR A 175 1.27 4.92 -0.69
N HIS A 176 1.62 4.08 0.27
CA HIS A 176 2.29 4.51 1.49
C HIS A 176 3.67 5.12 1.21
N GLU A 177 4.46 4.48 0.33
CA GLU A 177 5.72 5.06 -0.15
C GLU A 177 5.48 6.40 -0.86
N GLN A 178 4.47 6.49 -1.73
CA GLN A 178 4.09 7.73 -2.41
C GLN A 178 3.73 8.85 -1.42
N ARG A 179 3.01 8.53 -0.35
CA ARG A 179 2.69 9.46 0.73
C ARG A 179 3.95 10.01 1.40
N HIS A 180 4.96 9.18 1.60
CA HIS A 180 6.26 9.58 2.15
C HIS A 180 7.13 10.37 1.16
N ILE A 181 7.03 10.11 -0.13
CA ILE A 181 7.63 10.96 -1.17
C ILE A 181 7.08 12.39 -1.08
N LEU A 182 5.78 12.54 -0.92
CA LEU A 182 5.17 13.86 -0.72
C LEU A 182 5.65 14.53 0.59
N GLN A 183 5.84 13.76 1.67
CA GLN A 183 6.45 14.27 2.90
C GLN A 183 7.88 14.75 2.69
N ILE A 184 8.69 14.04 1.92
CA ILE A 184 10.05 14.47 1.56
C ILE A 184 10.01 15.78 0.75
N ARG A 185 9.09 15.90 -0.20
CA ARG A 185 8.89 17.15 -0.98
C ARG A 185 8.47 18.32 -0.08
N GLU A 186 7.61 18.09 0.90
CA GLU A 186 7.25 19.11 1.91
C GLU A 186 8.50 19.58 2.69
N LEU A 187 9.38 18.67 3.10
CA LEU A 187 10.63 19.02 3.77
C LEU A 187 11.55 19.84 2.89
N LYS A 188 11.72 19.45 1.63
CA LYS A 188 12.55 20.17 0.63
C LYS A 188 11.99 21.55 0.29
N ALA A 189 10.69 21.73 0.36
CA ALA A 189 10.02 23.02 0.11
C ALA A 189 10.11 23.98 1.31
N HIS A 190 10.64 23.55 2.46
CA HIS A 190 10.74 24.42 3.64
C HIS A 190 11.72 25.56 3.38
N PRO A 191 11.41 26.82 3.79
CA PRO A 191 12.28 27.98 3.55
C PRO A 191 13.71 27.83 4.06
N GLU A 192 13.89 27.11 5.17
CA GLU A 192 15.20 26.86 5.81
C GLU A 192 15.89 25.57 5.33
N TYR A 193 15.32 24.88 4.33
CA TYR A 193 15.96 23.67 3.81
C TYR A 193 17.31 23.98 3.18
N PRO A 194 18.40 23.23 3.52
CA PRO A 194 19.75 23.48 2.99
C PRO A 194 19.79 23.40 1.47
N LYS A 195 20.31 24.44 0.84
CA LYS A 195 20.39 24.51 -0.64
C LYS A 195 21.57 23.72 -1.22
N HIS A 196 22.58 23.42 -0.40
CA HIS A 196 23.81 22.68 -0.79
C HIS A 196 24.33 21.87 0.39
#